data_59b6f1a33892c1a440f6e2b245558dc3
#
_entry.id   59b6f1a33892c1a440f6e2b245558dc3
#
_cell.length_a   1.000
_cell.length_b   1.000
_cell.length_c   1.000
_cell.angle_alpha   90.00
_cell.angle_beta   90.00
_cell.angle_gamma   90.00
#
_symmetry.space_group_name_H-M   'P 1'
#
loop_
_entity.id
_entity.type
_entity.pdbx_description
1 polymer ?
#
loop_
_entity_poly.entity_id
_entity_poly.type
_entity_poly.pdbx_seq_one_letter_code
_entity_poly.pdbx_strand_id
1 'polypeptide(L)'
;MTVRKLQLLLTALGYDPGGADGIPGKRTGAAVREFQREYGLEADGIAGKATEAALRKAVFESWERPDAPPEPGAGWWKDIRYFTRSEPFIACSCGRCGGFPVEPSEKLMRLADKVRAAAGSPMIPSSTLRCPTHNRAVGGVANSRHLTGKAMDFSIRGWPSAKTLALVKSMPETAYAYAIDEGHVHMDVV
;
A
#
# COMPACT_ATOMS: atom_id res chain seq x y z
N MET A 1 15.89 0.24 -8.06
CA MET A 1 14.41 0.28 -7.90
C MET A 1 13.75 0.74 -9.19
N THR A 2 12.52 0.30 -9.54
CA THR A 2 11.80 0.85 -10.71
C THR A 2 11.21 2.23 -10.38
N VAL A 3 11.00 3.09 -11.39
CA VAL A 3 10.41 4.43 -11.20
C VAL A 3 9.03 4.33 -10.56
N ARG A 4 8.20 3.42 -11.01
CA ARG A 4 6.87 3.20 -10.41
C ARG A 4 6.94 2.85 -8.92
N LYS A 5 7.89 1.99 -8.54
CA LYS A 5 8.10 1.63 -7.12
C LYS A 5 8.60 2.82 -6.30
N LEU A 6 9.49 3.64 -6.87
CA LEU A 6 9.94 4.89 -6.27
C LEU A 6 8.76 5.84 -6.01
N GLN A 7 7.92 6.06 -7.04
CA GLN A 7 6.74 6.92 -6.95
C GLN A 7 5.77 6.41 -5.86
N LEU A 8 5.57 5.10 -5.78
CA LEU A 8 4.73 4.48 -4.74
C LEU A 8 5.29 4.72 -3.34
N LEU A 9 6.61 4.54 -3.12
CA LEU A 9 7.23 4.78 -1.82
C LEU A 9 7.18 6.26 -1.41
N LEU A 10 7.41 7.19 -2.35
CA LEU A 10 7.29 8.62 -2.10
C LEU A 10 5.85 9.00 -1.70
N THR A 11 4.86 8.49 -2.44
CA THR A 11 3.45 8.71 -2.10
C THR A 11 3.10 8.15 -0.72
N ALA A 12 3.65 6.98 -0.39
CA ALA A 12 3.48 6.35 0.92
C ALA A 12 3.98 7.20 2.08
N LEU A 13 5.00 8.03 1.83
CA LEU A 13 5.58 8.94 2.81
C LEU A 13 4.99 10.35 2.75
N GLY A 14 3.93 10.58 1.94
CA GLY A 14 3.23 11.86 1.83
C GLY A 14 3.81 12.82 0.79
N TYR A 15 4.83 12.43 0.02
CA TYR A 15 5.35 13.24 -1.08
C TYR A 15 4.52 13.07 -2.35
N ASP A 16 4.50 14.09 -3.21
CA ASP A 16 3.72 14.08 -4.46
C ASP A 16 4.62 13.86 -5.71
N PRO A 17 4.86 12.62 -6.13
CA PRO A 17 5.63 12.32 -7.34
C PRO A 17 4.84 12.51 -8.65
N GLY A 18 3.57 12.92 -8.58
CA GLY A 18 2.72 13.08 -9.76
C GLY A 18 1.92 11.84 -10.17
N GLY A 19 1.82 10.86 -9.29
CA GLY A 19 1.22 9.54 -9.53
C GLY A 19 2.27 8.46 -9.75
N ALA A 20 1.84 7.20 -9.77
CA ALA A 20 2.73 6.05 -9.94
C ALA A 20 2.61 5.46 -11.36
N ASP A 21 2.86 6.30 -12.37
CA ASP A 21 2.78 5.95 -13.79
C ASP A 21 4.02 5.20 -14.33
N GLY A 22 5.11 5.19 -13.55
CA GLY A 22 6.39 4.60 -13.93
C GLY A 22 7.26 5.51 -14.82
N ILE A 23 6.85 6.77 -15.06
CA ILE A 23 7.57 7.73 -15.90
C ILE A 23 8.33 8.71 -15.00
N PRO A 24 9.67 8.84 -15.15
CA PRO A 24 10.45 9.78 -14.36
C PRO A 24 10.21 11.22 -14.84
N GLY A 25 9.26 11.91 -14.20
CA GLY A 25 8.89 13.28 -14.51
C GLY A 25 9.51 14.31 -13.57
N LYS A 26 9.27 15.60 -13.87
CA LYS A 26 9.72 16.73 -13.02
C LYS A 26 9.15 16.63 -11.58
N ARG A 27 7.91 16.18 -11.42
CA ARG A 27 7.27 16.00 -10.12
C ARG A 27 7.91 14.87 -9.32
N THR A 28 8.25 13.76 -9.97
CA THR A 28 8.98 12.65 -9.33
C THR A 28 10.33 13.13 -8.81
N GLY A 29 11.12 13.86 -9.62
CA GLY A 29 12.40 14.42 -9.19
C GLY A 29 12.26 15.48 -8.08
N ALA A 30 11.20 16.28 -8.08
CA ALA A 30 10.92 17.23 -7.01
C ALA A 30 10.62 16.52 -5.69
N ALA A 31 9.76 15.50 -5.72
CA ALA A 31 9.42 14.67 -4.56
C ALA A 31 10.66 13.94 -3.99
N VAL A 32 11.54 13.44 -4.85
CA VAL A 32 12.81 12.84 -4.41
C VAL A 32 13.68 13.88 -3.70
N ARG A 33 13.83 15.10 -4.24
CA ARG A 33 14.61 16.18 -3.59
C ARG A 33 14.04 16.58 -2.24
N GLU A 34 12.72 16.66 -2.14
CA GLU A 34 12.03 16.98 -0.89
C GLU A 34 12.31 15.92 0.17
N PHE A 35 12.13 14.65 -0.16
CA PHE A 35 12.51 13.53 0.68
C PHE A 35 13.98 13.58 1.11
N GLN A 36 14.89 13.78 0.15
CA GLN A 36 16.33 13.83 0.42
C GLN A 36 16.68 14.93 1.43
N ARG A 37 16.11 16.15 1.30
CA ARG A 37 16.32 17.23 2.27
C ARG A 37 15.85 16.87 3.67
N GLU A 38 14.65 16.30 3.78
CA GLU A 38 14.06 15.94 5.07
C GLU A 38 14.87 14.85 5.77
N TYR A 39 15.45 13.92 5.00
CA TYR A 39 16.26 12.81 5.55
C TYR A 39 17.75 13.08 5.55
N GLY A 40 18.19 14.33 5.35
CA GLY A 40 19.61 14.73 5.42
C GLY A 40 20.50 14.12 4.35
N LEU A 41 19.94 13.79 3.18
CA LEU A 41 20.65 13.27 2.02
C LEU A 41 21.00 14.40 1.06
N GLU A 42 21.95 14.14 0.13
CA GLU A 42 22.21 15.04 -0.98
C GLU A 42 20.94 15.19 -1.85
N ALA A 43 20.43 16.42 -1.97
CA ALA A 43 19.16 16.71 -2.62
C ALA A 43 19.33 16.92 -4.15
N ASP A 44 19.85 15.90 -4.84
CA ASP A 44 20.09 15.88 -6.29
C ASP A 44 18.84 15.52 -7.12
N GLY A 45 17.83 14.96 -6.47
CA GLY A 45 16.59 14.48 -7.11
C GLY A 45 16.75 13.13 -7.80
N ILE A 46 17.84 12.42 -7.54
CA ILE A 46 18.13 11.09 -8.09
C ILE A 46 17.99 10.05 -6.99
N ALA A 47 17.13 9.06 -7.21
CA ALA A 47 16.95 7.97 -6.26
C ALA A 47 18.08 6.93 -6.36
N GLY A 48 19.30 7.33 -5.94
CA GLY A 48 20.46 6.46 -5.82
C GLY A 48 20.33 5.45 -4.66
N LYS A 49 21.35 4.60 -4.47
CA LYS A 49 21.34 3.54 -3.44
C LYS A 49 21.04 4.07 -2.02
N ALA A 50 21.63 5.23 -1.65
CA ALA A 50 21.38 5.85 -0.35
C ALA A 50 19.93 6.30 -0.19
N THR A 51 19.38 6.97 -1.21
CA THR A 51 17.97 7.40 -1.23
C THR A 51 17.01 6.20 -1.20
N GLU A 52 17.30 5.15 -1.98
CA GLU A 52 16.49 3.92 -1.94
C GLU A 52 16.50 3.25 -0.57
N ALA A 53 17.66 3.20 0.09
CA ALA A 53 17.78 2.61 1.43
C ALA A 53 17.00 3.45 2.46
N ALA A 54 17.13 4.78 2.41
CA ALA A 54 16.41 5.69 3.29
C ALA A 54 14.90 5.63 3.07
N LEU A 55 14.41 5.60 1.81
CA LEU A 55 12.99 5.43 1.48
C LEU A 55 12.43 4.13 2.07
N ARG A 56 13.15 3.02 1.91
CA ARG A 56 12.72 1.72 2.46
C ARG A 56 12.68 1.76 3.98
N LYS A 57 13.68 2.38 4.63
CA LYS A 57 13.75 2.53 6.08
C LYS A 57 12.62 3.41 6.59
N ALA A 58 12.40 4.58 5.97
CA ALA A 58 11.37 5.53 6.35
C ALA A 58 9.95 4.93 6.24
N VAL A 59 9.66 4.22 5.14
CA VAL A 59 8.39 3.50 4.99
C VAL A 59 8.26 2.42 6.06
N PHE A 60 9.34 1.71 6.39
CA PHE A 60 9.32 0.70 7.44
C PHE A 60 9.03 1.32 8.82
N GLU A 61 9.72 2.40 9.18
CA GLU A 61 9.54 3.10 10.46
C GLU A 61 8.14 3.72 10.58
N SER A 62 7.56 4.21 9.48
CA SER A 62 6.18 4.72 9.47
C SER A 62 5.15 3.61 9.74
N TRP A 63 5.49 2.35 9.48
CA TRP A 63 4.61 1.19 9.67
C TRP A 63 4.79 0.48 11.02
N GLU A 64 5.87 0.78 11.75
CA GLU A 64 6.11 0.24 13.10
C GLU A 64 5.54 1.11 14.22
N ARG A 65 4.78 2.16 13.92
CA ARG A 65 4.16 3.00 14.96
C ARG A 65 2.93 2.33 15.54
N PRO A 66 3.01 1.75 16.74
CA PRO A 66 1.84 1.20 17.43
C PRO A 66 0.91 2.28 18.01
N ASP A 67 1.30 3.56 17.96
CA ASP A 67 0.69 4.65 18.74
C ASP A 67 0.08 5.78 17.87
N ALA A 68 -0.25 5.54 16.60
CA ALA A 68 -1.01 6.52 15.82
C ALA A 68 -2.41 6.69 16.44
N PRO A 69 -2.87 7.93 16.70
CA PRO A 69 -4.20 8.15 17.24
C PRO A 69 -5.27 7.60 16.27
N PRO A 70 -6.38 7.07 16.79
CA PRO A 70 -7.45 6.54 15.94
C PRO A 70 -7.98 7.65 15.03
N GLU A 71 -7.80 7.47 13.74
CA GLU A 71 -8.30 8.35 12.69
C GLU A 71 -9.84 8.31 12.64
N PRO A 72 -10.50 9.40 12.23
CA PRO A 72 -11.95 9.39 12.02
C PRO A 72 -12.31 8.36 10.94
N GLY A 73 -13.00 7.32 11.34
CA GLY A 73 -13.44 6.21 10.49
C GLY A 73 -14.49 5.38 11.22
N ALA A 74 -14.93 4.29 10.62
CA ALA A 74 -15.80 3.33 11.30
C ALA A 74 -15.15 2.87 12.61
N GLY A 75 -15.93 2.78 13.69
CA GLY A 75 -15.42 2.57 15.06
C GLY A 75 -14.61 1.29 15.28
N TRP A 76 -14.66 0.35 14.32
CA TRP A 76 -13.90 -0.90 14.36
C TRP A 76 -12.41 -0.74 14.01
N TRP A 77 -11.96 0.39 13.42
CA TRP A 77 -10.54 0.64 13.14
C TRP A 77 -9.66 0.58 14.39
N LYS A 78 -10.19 0.96 15.54
CA LYS A 78 -9.49 0.85 16.85
C LYS A 78 -9.09 -0.58 17.22
N ASP A 79 -9.76 -1.58 16.63
CA ASP A 79 -9.53 -2.99 16.90
C ASP A 79 -8.54 -3.62 15.90
N ILE A 80 -8.07 -2.86 14.90
CA ILE A 80 -7.05 -3.29 13.94
C ILE A 80 -5.67 -2.95 14.51
N ARG A 81 -4.83 -3.96 14.64
CA ARG A 81 -3.55 -3.83 15.34
C ARG A 81 -2.42 -3.30 14.45
N TYR A 82 -2.40 -3.71 13.19
CA TYR A 82 -1.25 -3.51 12.31
C TYR A 82 -1.48 -2.52 11.18
N PHE A 83 -2.69 -2.00 11.04
CA PHE A 83 -3.04 -1.05 9.99
C PHE A 83 -3.83 0.12 10.56
N THR A 84 -3.66 1.28 9.95
CA THR A 84 -4.47 2.46 10.22
C THR A 84 -5.16 2.93 8.95
N ARG A 85 -6.28 3.64 9.09
CA ARG A 85 -7.02 4.17 7.95
C ARG A 85 -6.18 5.13 7.10
N SER A 86 -5.28 5.88 7.73
CA SER A 86 -4.41 6.88 7.08
C SER A 86 -3.22 6.29 6.34
N GLU A 87 -3.00 4.97 6.39
CA GLU A 87 -1.89 4.38 5.66
C GLU A 87 -2.05 4.54 4.14
N PRO A 88 -0.96 4.85 3.41
CA PRO A 88 -1.00 5.27 2.01
C PRO A 88 -1.64 4.24 1.18
N PHE A 89 -1.69 3.08 1.16
CA PHE A 89 -2.29 2.13 0.21
C PHE A 89 -3.63 1.56 0.66
N ILE A 90 -4.13 2.03 1.81
CA ILE A 90 -5.52 1.80 2.20
C ILE A 90 -6.42 2.69 1.34
N ALA A 91 -6.08 3.95 1.17
CA ALA A 91 -6.78 4.88 0.30
C ALA A 91 -6.57 4.59 -1.21
N CYS A 92 -7.48 5.07 -2.03
CA CYS A 92 -7.29 5.09 -3.49
C CYS A 92 -6.18 6.08 -3.87
N SER A 93 -5.15 5.60 -4.53
CA SER A 93 -3.95 6.38 -4.88
C SER A 93 -4.06 7.21 -6.16
N CYS A 94 -5.28 7.48 -6.68
CA CYS A 94 -5.45 8.20 -7.95
C CYS A 94 -5.24 9.72 -7.85
N GLY A 95 -5.18 10.29 -6.66
CA GLY A 95 -5.05 11.74 -6.43
C GLY A 95 -6.27 12.59 -6.83
N ARG A 96 -7.40 11.98 -7.22
CA ARG A 96 -8.56 12.68 -7.78
C ARG A 96 -9.88 12.44 -7.06
N CYS A 97 -9.99 11.38 -6.27
CA CYS A 97 -11.25 10.97 -5.63
C CYS A 97 -11.28 11.19 -4.11
N GLY A 98 -10.34 11.96 -3.55
CA GLY A 98 -10.24 12.17 -2.11
C GLY A 98 -9.78 10.95 -1.31
N GLY A 99 -9.31 9.89 -1.98
CA GLY A 99 -8.72 8.70 -1.36
C GLY A 99 -9.72 7.62 -0.93
N PHE A 100 -10.88 7.99 -0.42
CA PHE A 100 -11.87 7.05 0.13
C PHE A 100 -13.21 7.11 -0.63
N PRO A 101 -13.29 6.54 -1.85
CA PRO A 101 -14.56 6.44 -2.57
C PRO A 101 -15.58 5.54 -1.85
N VAL A 102 -15.08 4.60 -1.05
CA VAL A 102 -15.81 3.76 -0.09
C VAL A 102 -14.91 3.51 1.13
N GLU A 103 -15.44 3.07 2.25
CA GLU A 103 -14.61 2.52 3.33
C GLU A 103 -14.14 1.10 2.99
N PRO A 104 -12.91 0.71 3.37
CA PRO A 104 -12.52 -0.69 3.34
C PRO A 104 -13.46 -1.49 4.24
N SER A 105 -13.81 -2.71 3.84
CA SER A 105 -14.67 -3.52 4.69
C SER A 105 -13.92 -3.97 5.95
N GLU A 106 -14.59 -3.95 7.09
CA GLU A 106 -14.05 -4.44 8.35
C GLU A 106 -13.52 -5.88 8.22
N LYS A 107 -14.24 -6.73 7.49
CA LYS A 107 -13.86 -8.12 7.24
C LYS A 107 -12.51 -8.22 6.52
N LEU A 108 -12.27 -7.37 5.52
CA LEU A 108 -10.99 -7.31 4.82
C LEU A 108 -9.85 -6.88 5.75
N MET A 109 -10.06 -5.82 6.53
CA MET A 109 -9.02 -5.30 7.40
C MET A 109 -8.70 -6.25 8.56
N ARG A 110 -9.70 -6.93 9.13
CA ARG A 110 -9.47 -8.00 10.11
C ARG A 110 -8.73 -9.20 9.53
N LEU A 111 -9.01 -9.57 8.26
CA LEU A 111 -8.24 -10.60 7.56
C LEU A 111 -6.79 -10.15 7.35
N ALA A 112 -6.55 -8.92 6.89
CA ALA A 112 -5.21 -8.36 6.71
C ALA A 112 -4.41 -8.39 8.03
N ASP A 113 -5.04 -8.01 9.12
CA ASP A 113 -4.46 -8.02 10.46
C ASP A 113 -4.05 -9.43 10.90
N LYS A 114 -4.91 -10.44 10.67
CA LYS A 114 -4.61 -11.86 10.93
C LYS A 114 -3.46 -12.38 10.07
N VAL A 115 -3.46 -12.06 8.78
CA VAL A 115 -2.37 -12.45 7.86
C VAL A 115 -1.06 -11.85 8.31
N ARG A 116 -1.03 -10.57 8.67
CA ARG A 116 0.15 -9.86 9.18
C ARG A 116 0.65 -10.49 10.48
N ALA A 117 -0.25 -10.81 11.42
CA ALA A 117 0.08 -11.47 12.69
C ALA A 117 0.70 -12.85 12.45
N ALA A 118 0.06 -13.67 11.61
CA ALA A 118 0.52 -15.03 11.32
C ALA A 118 1.86 -15.05 10.55
N ALA A 119 2.10 -14.05 9.69
CA ALA A 119 3.34 -13.93 8.97
C ALA A 119 4.55 -13.57 9.84
N GLY A 120 4.31 -12.87 10.97
CA GLY A 120 5.38 -12.35 11.83
C GLY A 120 6.33 -11.38 11.11
N SER A 121 5.92 -10.84 9.95
CA SER A 121 6.73 -9.99 9.08
C SER A 121 5.86 -8.90 8.46
N PRO A 122 6.38 -7.69 8.17
CA PRO A 122 5.59 -6.60 7.61
C PRO A 122 4.83 -6.99 6.35
N MET A 123 3.52 -6.77 6.38
CA MET A 123 2.63 -6.86 5.23
C MET A 123 2.49 -5.46 4.63
N ILE A 124 2.76 -5.35 3.36
CA ILE A 124 2.89 -4.08 2.64
C ILE A 124 1.76 -4.00 1.60
N PRO A 125 0.64 -3.32 1.89
CA PRO A 125 -0.38 -3.07 0.89
C PRO A 125 0.20 -2.31 -0.31
N SER A 126 -0.28 -2.60 -1.50
CA SER A 126 0.04 -1.88 -2.73
C SER A 126 -1.21 -1.32 -3.41
N SER A 127 -2.39 -1.84 -3.07
CA SER A 127 -3.69 -1.31 -3.51
C SER A 127 -4.79 -1.90 -2.64
N THR A 128 -5.62 -1.08 -2.02
CA THR A 128 -6.82 -1.53 -1.30
C THR A 128 -8.07 -0.94 -1.94
N LEU A 129 -8.24 0.37 -1.94
CA LEU A 129 -9.37 1.02 -2.56
C LEU A 129 -9.06 1.51 -3.98
N ARG A 130 -10.04 1.41 -4.87
CA ARG A 130 -10.00 2.02 -6.19
C ARG A 130 -11.33 2.72 -6.49
N CYS A 131 -11.26 3.95 -6.97
CA CYS A 131 -12.44 4.56 -7.59
C CYS A 131 -12.65 4.01 -9.01
N PRO A 132 -13.85 4.14 -9.61
CA PRO A 132 -14.13 3.62 -10.97
C PRO A 132 -13.13 4.13 -12.02
N THR A 133 -12.72 5.39 -11.92
CA THR A 133 -11.75 5.99 -12.86
C THR A 133 -10.37 5.36 -12.72
N HIS A 134 -9.88 5.18 -11.48
CA HIS A 134 -8.60 4.52 -11.21
C HIS A 134 -8.64 3.06 -11.66
N ASN A 135 -9.72 2.35 -11.33
CA ASN A 135 -9.86 0.94 -11.70
C ASN A 135 -9.77 0.74 -13.22
N ARG A 136 -10.43 1.60 -14.02
CA ARG A 136 -10.31 1.59 -15.49
C ARG A 136 -8.89 1.91 -15.96
N ALA A 137 -8.25 2.90 -15.34
CA ALA A 137 -6.89 3.31 -15.72
C ALA A 137 -5.83 2.23 -15.52
N VAL A 138 -6.04 1.34 -14.54
CA VAL A 138 -5.12 0.20 -14.26
C VAL A 138 -5.58 -1.11 -14.90
N GLY A 139 -6.58 -1.08 -15.79
CA GLY A 139 -7.10 -2.27 -16.48
C GLY A 139 -7.91 -3.22 -15.58
N GLY A 140 -8.44 -2.72 -14.46
CA GLY A 140 -9.25 -3.52 -13.56
C GLY A 140 -10.63 -3.85 -14.13
N VAL A 141 -11.15 -5.04 -13.80
CA VAL A 141 -12.48 -5.50 -14.23
C VAL A 141 -13.60 -4.64 -13.61
N ALA A 142 -14.75 -4.53 -14.32
CA ALA A 142 -15.85 -3.65 -13.92
C ALA A 142 -16.44 -3.99 -12.53
N ASN A 143 -16.42 -5.27 -12.14
CA ASN A 143 -16.90 -5.78 -10.85
C ASN A 143 -15.76 -6.01 -9.84
N SER A 144 -14.63 -5.32 -9.98
CA SER A 144 -13.48 -5.45 -9.08
C SER A 144 -13.87 -5.22 -7.62
N ARG A 145 -13.42 -6.11 -6.73
CA ARG A 145 -13.63 -6.01 -5.28
C ARG A 145 -12.93 -4.79 -4.65
N HIS A 146 -11.92 -4.22 -5.30
CA HIS A 146 -11.31 -2.95 -4.89
C HIS A 146 -12.28 -1.77 -4.96
N LEU A 147 -13.27 -1.80 -5.86
CA LEU A 147 -14.32 -0.78 -5.98
C LEU A 147 -15.25 -0.75 -4.77
N THR A 148 -15.37 -1.85 -4.07
CA THR A 148 -16.28 -2.04 -2.92
C THR A 148 -15.53 -2.17 -1.59
N GLY A 149 -14.22 -1.92 -1.58
CA GLY A 149 -13.39 -2.03 -0.37
C GLY A 149 -13.21 -3.45 0.16
N LYS A 150 -13.39 -4.46 -0.68
CA LYS A 150 -13.34 -5.88 -0.31
C LYS A 150 -12.12 -6.61 -0.81
N ALA A 151 -11.13 -5.92 -1.38
CA ALA A 151 -9.90 -6.53 -1.87
C ALA A 151 -8.66 -5.72 -1.48
N MET A 152 -7.54 -6.43 -1.37
CA MET A 152 -6.22 -5.86 -1.12
C MET A 152 -5.17 -6.58 -1.94
N ASP A 153 -4.33 -5.80 -2.63
CA ASP A 153 -3.09 -6.25 -3.24
C ASP A 153 -1.94 -5.90 -2.29
N PHE A 154 -1.04 -6.84 -2.01
CA PHE A 154 0.03 -6.62 -1.03
C PHE A 154 1.21 -7.58 -1.24
N SER A 155 2.30 -7.30 -0.53
CA SER A 155 3.44 -8.22 -0.35
C SER A 155 3.73 -8.42 1.14
N ILE A 156 4.42 -9.49 1.48
CA ILE A 156 5.00 -9.70 2.82
C ILE A 156 6.52 -9.60 2.69
N ARG A 157 7.13 -8.80 3.56
CA ARG A 157 8.58 -8.58 3.51
C ARG A 157 9.35 -9.89 3.60
N GLY A 158 10.23 -10.10 2.61
CA GLY A 158 11.10 -11.29 2.56
C GLY A 158 10.39 -12.59 2.19
N TRP A 159 9.10 -12.54 1.81
CA TRP A 159 8.34 -13.71 1.40
C TRP A 159 8.10 -13.69 -0.11
N PRO A 160 8.31 -14.82 -0.81
CA PRO A 160 7.81 -14.98 -2.17
C PRO A 160 6.28 -15.09 -2.17
N SER A 161 5.66 -14.71 -3.28
CA SER A 161 4.19 -14.74 -3.43
C SER A 161 3.58 -16.13 -3.19
N ALA A 162 4.28 -17.19 -3.55
CA ALA A 162 3.81 -18.56 -3.31
C ALA A 162 3.60 -18.87 -1.81
N LYS A 163 4.54 -18.44 -0.96
CA LYS A 163 4.43 -18.59 0.51
C LYS A 163 3.31 -17.71 1.08
N THR A 164 3.25 -16.47 0.62
CA THR A 164 2.20 -15.52 1.01
C THR A 164 0.82 -16.05 0.63
N LEU A 165 0.67 -16.55 -0.60
CA LEU A 165 -0.58 -17.10 -1.12
C LEU A 165 -1.04 -18.33 -0.33
N ALA A 166 -0.12 -19.23 0.04
CA ALA A 166 -0.44 -20.38 0.85
C ALA A 166 -1.00 -19.98 2.22
N LEU A 167 -0.38 -18.98 2.88
CA LEU A 167 -0.89 -18.43 4.14
C LEU A 167 -2.29 -17.82 3.96
N VAL A 168 -2.47 -16.96 2.97
CA VAL A 168 -3.78 -16.29 2.73
C VAL A 168 -4.88 -17.33 2.47
N LYS A 169 -4.61 -18.34 1.64
CA LYS A 169 -5.57 -19.41 1.33
C LYS A 169 -5.89 -20.31 2.52
N SER A 170 -5.05 -20.35 3.54
CA SER A 170 -5.35 -21.08 4.78
C SER A 170 -6.31 -20.33 5.71
N MET A 171 -6.57 -19.03 5.46
CA MET A 171 -7.47 -18.22 6.25
C MET A 171 -8.92 -18.43 5.81
N PRO A 172 -9.83 -18.84 6.69
CA PRO A 172 -11.23 -19.16 6.33
C PRO A 172 -12.03 -17.94 5.82
N GLU A 173 -11.60 -16.73 6.15
CA GLU A 173 -12.24 -15.49 5.71
C GLU A 173 -11.90 -15.13 4.26
N THR A 174 -10.86 -15.73 3.66
CA THR A 174 -10.46 -15.48 2.28
C THR A 174 -11.49 -16.07 1.32
N ALA A 175 -12.09 -15.21 0.49
CA ALA A 175 -12.99 -15.67 -0.55
C ALA A 175 -12.22 -16.08 -1.80
N TYR A 176 -11.24 -15.26 -2.20
CA TYR A 176 -10.39 -15.53 -3.34
C TYR A 176 -9.00 -14.92 -3.14
N ALA A 177 -7.95 -15.60 -3.64
CA ALA A 177 -6.60 -15.08 -3.63
C ALA A 177 -5.76 -15.69 -4.77
N TYR A 178 -4.86 -14.87 -5.34
CA TYR A 178 -3.91 -15.29 -6.36
C TYR A 178 -2.61 -14.49 -6.30
N ALA A 179 -1.53 -15.03 -6.86
CA ALA A 179 -0.27 -14.32 -7.02
C ALA A 179 -0.37 -13.35 -8.22
N ILE A 180 -0.05 -12.08 -8.00
CA ILE A 180 0.00 -11.06 -9.06
C ILE A 180 1.34 -11.15 -9.79
N ASP A 181 2.41 -11.31 -9.03
CA ASP A 181 3.80 -11.47 -9.50
C ASP A 181 4.60 -12.28 -8.47
N GLU A 182 5.94 -12.30 -8.59
CA GLU A 182 6.83 -13.05 -7.68
C GLU A 182 6.78 -12.57 -6.22
N GLY A 183 6.31 -11.35 -5.95
CA GLY A 183 6.31 -10.73 -4.62
C GLY A 183 4.93 -10.32 -4.11
N HIS A 184 3.93 -10.17 -5.01
CA HIS A 184 2.63 -9.62 -4.66
C HIS A 184 1.50 -10.65 -4.78
N VAL A 185 0.55 -10.53 -3.89
CA VAL A 185 -0.64 -11.37 -3.81
C VAL A 185 -1.88 -10.48 -3.74
N HIS A 186 -2.90 -10.88 -4.47
CA HIS A 186 -4.27 -10.37 -4.30
C HIS A 186 -5.02 -11.25 -3.30
N MET A 187 -5.79 -10.63 -2.42
CA MET A 187 -6.80 -11.32 -1.60
C MET A 187 -8.09 -10.51 -1.59
N ASP A 188 -9.23 -11.23 -1.51
CA ASP A 188 -10.52 -10.59 -1.29
C ASP A 188 -11.40 -11.37 -0.29
N VAL A 189 -12.45 -10.69 0.15
CA VAL A 189 -13.49 -11.21 1.05
C VAL A 189 -14.88 -11.10 0.42
N VAL A 190 -15.81 -11.89 0.91
CA VAL A 190 -17.22 -11.87 0.46
C VAL A 190 -17.94 -10.62 0.94
#